data_6ff2a4a1bd6fce0be1a4968e0a2bbc53
#
_entry.id   6ff2a4a1bd6fce0be1a4968e0a2bbc53
#
_cell.length_a   1.000
_cell.length_b   1.000
_cell.length_c   1.000
_cell.angle_alpha   90.00
_cell.angle_beta   90.00
_cell.angle_gamma   90.00
#
_symmetry.space_group_name_H-M   'P 1'
#
loop_
_entity.id
_entity.type
_entity.pdbx_description
1 polymer ?
#
loop_
_entity_poly.entity_id
_entity_poly.type
_entity_poly.pdbx_seq_one_letter_code
_entity_poly.pdbx_strand_id
1 'polypeptide(L)'
;RGLLPDVTEDSLLPGLFDLLTQDGALYVLPLTVRVDTLIMPSNLIDSPGVTLEDLETAREKMPEDWVPVDSWNTPENLFGLTAAFCIGRFVDRETGTCRFETQEFIDILDWCKNWGGDGSTPEAPEKTLMKLGWISSLSWLASREDIAKEWFDGAGYTYAGYPVGSGGSAYLVLTSLGVSTSCQNLAGAKAFLAYCFSGKQESGLPANRKALREELAQYKAGNRTDWYGEVENISEADEAKFLELLSSVTVLEGMDQALENILSEEADAYFAGAATAQ
;
A
#
# COMPACT_ATOMS: atom_id res chain seq x y z
N ARG A 1 8.70 17.28 -20.35
CA ARG A 1 7.69 18.34 -20.08
C ARG A 1 6.77 18.48 -21.29
N GLY A 2 5.45 18.53 -21.12
CA GLY A 2 4.49 18.97 -22.13
C GLY A 2 3.99 17.94 -23.15
N LEU A 3 4.24 16.62 -22.96
CA LEU A 3 3.59 15.59 -23.78
C LEU A 3 2.08 15.54 -23.51
N LEU A 4 1.68 15.61 -22.26
CA LEU A 4 0.28 15.69 -21.85
C LEU A 4 0.10 16.91 -20.93
N PRO A 5 -0.16 18.10 -21.47
CA PRO A 5 -0.30 19.33 -20.67
C PRO A 5 -1.49 19.28 -19.70
N ASP A 6 -2.48 18.42 -19.97
CA ASP A 6 -3.67 18.25 -19.15
C ASP A 6 -3.46 17.26 -17.98
N VAL A 7 -2.31 16.58 -17.90
CA VAL A 7 -1.94 15.76 -16.76
C VAL A 7 -1.26 16.65 -15.73
N THR A 8 -1.99 16.98 -14.69
CA THR A 8 -1.60 17.83 -13.58
C THR A 8 -1.75 17.07 -12.27
N GLU A 9 -1.29 17.65 -11.17
CA GLU A 9 -1.52 17.11 -9.82
C GLU A 9 -3.00 16.79 -9.59
N ASP A 10 -3.92 17.66 -10.00
CA ASP A 10 -5.38 17.46 -9.84
C ASP A 10 -5.97 16.33 -10.67
N SER A 11 -5.27 15.88 -11.72
CA SER A 11 -5.72 14.77 -12.56
C SER A 11 -5.29 13.39 -12.05
N LEU A 12 -4.31 13.34 -11.15
CA LEU A 12 -3.83 12.12 -10.51
C LEU A 12 -4.40 11.94 -9.09
N LEU A 13 -4.26 10.74 -8.54
CA LEU A 13 -4.57 10.46 -7.15
C LEU A 13 -3.76 11.36 -6.20
N PRO A 14 -4.24 11.62 -4.97
CA PRO A 14 -3.55 12.49 -4.01
C PRO A 14 -2.08 12.10 -3.81
N GLY A 15 -1.17 13.07 -3.87
CA GLY A 15 0.28 12.86 -3.68
C GLY A 15 1.02 12.14 -4.81
N LEU A 16 0.32 11.41 -5.69
CA LEU A 16 0.96 10.57 -6.71
C LEU A 16 1.79 11.37 -7.72
N PHE A 17 1.35 12.58 -8.04
CA PHE A 17 2.09 13.46 -8.96
C PHE A 17 3.47 13.82 -8.39
N ASP A 18 3.52 14.24 -7.13
CA ASP A 18 4.76 14.67 -6.47
C ASP A 18 5.70 13.48 -6.26
N LEU A 19 5.17 12.33 -5.86
CA LEU A 19 5.93 11.09 -5.68
C LEU A 19 6.60 10.58 -6.97
N LEU A 20 6.00 10.85 -8.14
CA LEU A 20 6.52 10.42 -9.45
C LEU A 20 7.34 11.50 -10.15
N THR A 21 7.31 12.73 -9.67
CA THR A 21 8.03 13.86 -10.29
C THR A 21 9.51 13.83 -9.92
N GLN A 22 10.38 13.86 -10.92
CA GLN A 22 11.82 13.99 -10.77
C GLN A 22 12.28 15.26 -11.50
N ASP A 23 13.10 16.10 -10.86
CA ASP A 23 13.57 17.38 -11.41
C ASP A 23 12.42 18.26 -11.97
N GLY A 24 11.28 18.23 -11.32
CA GLY A 24 10.08 18.97 -11.76
C GLY A 24 9.45 18.45 -13.06
N ALA A 25 9.69 17.18 -13.42
CA ALA A 25 9.13 16.55 -14.60
C ALA A 25 8.58 15.14 -14.30
N LEU A 26 7.44 14.82 -14.91
CA LEU A 26 6.87 13.48 -14.90
C LEU A 26 7.39 12.73 -16.13
N TYR A 27 8.19 11.67 -15.92
CA TYR A 27 8.79 10.87 -17.01
C TYR A 27 7.94 9.68 -17.41
N VAL A 28 7.09 9.21 -16.51
CA VAL A 28 6.14 8.12 -16.74
C VAL A 28 4.73 8.57 -16.39
N LEU A 29 3.76 8.11 -17.17
CA LEU A 29 2.34 8.33 -16.90
C LEU A 29 1.81 7.09 -16.18
N PRO A 30 1.44 7.17 -14.91
CA PRO A 30 0.82 6.06 -14.21
C PRO A 30 -0.59 5.85 -14.78
N LEU A 31 -0.95 4.60 -15.04
CA LEU A 31 -2.30 4.23 -15.46
C LEU A 31 -3.06 3.59 -14.31
N THR A 32 -2.41 2.66 -13.61
CA THR A 32 -2.99 1.98 -12.46
C THR A 32 -2.00 1.88 -11.32
N VAL A 33 -2.57 1.88 -10.12
CA VAL A 33 -1.83 1.72 -8.87
C VAL A 33 -2.50 0.69 -7.98
N ARG A 34 -1.76 0.23 -6.98
CA ARG A 34 -2.23 -0.45 -5.79
C ARG A 34 -1.91 0.43 -4.59
N VAL A 35 -2.71 0.38 -3.57
CA VAL A 35 -2.39 1.02 -2.28
C VAL A 35 -2.10 -0.08 -1.27
N ASP A 36 -0.93 -0.01 -0.66
CA ASP A 36 -0.49 -0.91 0.38
C ASP A 36 -0.56 -0.22 1.74
N THR A 37 -1.15 -0.91 2.71
CA THR A 37 -1.42 -0.36 4.04
C THR A 37 -1.58 -1.48 5.07
N LEU A 38 -1.56 -1.13 6.35
CA LEU A 38 -2.02 -2.00 7.42
C LEU A 38 -3.47 -1.64 7.77
N ILE A 39 -4.28 -2.67 8.09
CA ILE A 39 -5.68 -2.51 8.49
C ILE A 39 -5.80 -3.00 9.92
N MET A 40 -6.38 -2.18 10.77
CA MET A 40 -6.49 -2.46 12.21
C MET A 40 -7.90 -2.18 12.72
N PRO A 41 -8.31 -2.78 13.84
CA PRO A 41 -9.61 -2.52 14.45
C PRO A 41 -9.69 -1.05 14.92
N SER A 42 -10.76 -0.34 14.53
CA SER A 42 -10.93 1.09 14.79
C SER A 42 -11.12 1.46 16.25
N ASN A 43 -11.39 0.49 17.13
CA ASN A 43 -11.45 0.69 18.57
C ASN A 43 -10.09 0.67 19.26
N LEU A 44 -9.03 0.28 18.54
CA LEU A 44 -7.65 0.28 19.04
C LEU A 44 -6.78 1.32 18.32
N ILE A 45 -6.99 1.47 17.01
CA ILE A 45 -6.34 2.48 16.17
C ILE A 45 -7.43 3.21 15.37
N ASP A 46 -7.65 4.48 15.64
CA ASP A 46 -8.76 5.27 15.11
C ASP A 46 -8.40 6.19 13.94
N SER A 47 -7.09 6.31 13.64
CA SER A 47 -6.58 7.24 12.62
C SER A 47 -5.37 6.66 11.87
N PRO A 48 -5.11 7.10 10.61
CA PRO A 48 -3.88 6.76 9.88
C PRO A 48 -2.63 7.34 10.54
N GLY A 49 -1.46 6.78 10.18
CA GLY A 49 -0.15 7.29 10.64
C GLY A 49 0.33 6.62 11.92
N VAL A 50 0.07 5.33 12.06
CA VAL A 50 0.47 4.52 13.23
C VAL A 50 2.01 4.47 13.38
N THR A 51 2.47 4.49 14.63
CA THR A 51 3.87 4.28 15.01
C THR A 51 4.08 2.90 15.62
N LEU A 52 5.35 2.46 15.80
CA LEU A 52 5.65 1.21 16.52
C LEU A 52 5.13 1.25 17.97
N GLU A 53 5.18 2.41 18.63
CA GLU A 53 4.64 2.59 20.00
C GLU A 53 3.12 2.42 20.04
N ASP A 54 2.41 2.94 19.03
CA ASP A 54 0.96 2.76 18.92
C ASP A 54 0.59 1.29 18.72
N LEU A 55 1.37 0.57 17.90
CA LEU A 55 1.18 -0.87 17.70
C LEU A 55 1.39 -1.67 18.97
N GLU A 56 2.46 -1.42 19.72
CA GLU A 56 2.68 -2.10 21.01
C GLU A 56 1.58 -1.77 22.02
N THR A 57 1.13 -0.52 22.07
CA THR A 57 -0.02 -0.12 22.89
C THR A 57 -1.31 -0.85 22.51
N ALA A 58 -1.54 -1.02 21.19
CA ALA A 58 -2.69 -1.79 20.71
C ALA A 58 -2.56 -3.29 21.05
N ARG A 59 -1.34 -3.84 20.96
CA ARG A 59 -1.04 -5.23 21.32
C ARG A 59 -1.30 -5.53 22.79
N GLU A 60 -0.97 -4.62 23.70
CA GLU A 60 -1.27 -4.76 25.12
C GLU A 60 -2.77 -4.87 25.43
N LYS A 61 -3.61 -4.31 24.55
CA LYS A 61 -5.08 -4.33 24.66
C LYS A 61 -5.74 -5.43 23.82
N MET A 62 -4.93 -6.18 23.07
CA MET A 62 -5.40 -7.26 22.21
C MET A 62 -6.04 -8.39 23.07
N PRO A 63 -7.18 -8.96 22.66
CA PRO A 63 -7.76 -10.14 23.29
C PRO A 63 -6.77 -11.32 23.30
N GLU A 64 -6.84 -12.15 24.35
CA GLU A 64 -5.92 -13.29 24.55
C GLU A 64 -6.02 -14.36 23.45
N ASP A 65 -7.16 -14.47 22.77
CA ASP A 65 -7.41 -15.42 21.69
C ASP A 65 -7.05 -14.88 20.29
N TRP A 66 -6.47 -13.67 20.23
CA TRP A 66 -6.03 -13.07 18.97
C TRP A 66 -4.54 -13.25 18.75
N VAL A 67 -4.11 -13.18 17.49
CA VAL A 67 -2.69 -13.11 17.12
C VAL A 67 -2.36 -11.72 16.54
N PRO A 68 -1.11 -11.27 16.60
CA PRO A 68 -0.75 -9.94 16.09
C PRO A 68 -1.04 -9.78 14.59
N VAL A 69 -0.71 -10.77 13.78
CA VAL A 69 -0.94 -10.85 12.33
C VAL A 69 -1.26 -12.30 11.96
N ASP A 70 -1.87 -12.54 10.79
CA ASP A 70 -2.14 -13.91 10.34
C ASP A 70 -0.88 -14.77 10.37
N SER A 71 -0.98 -16.01 10.90
CA SER A 71 0.15 -16.91 11.15
C SER A 71 1.01 -17.20 9.91
N TRP A 72 0.44 -17.13 8.71
CA TRP A 72 1.19 -17.31 7.45
C TRP A 72 2.10 -16.13 7.09
N ASN A 73 1.91 -14.95 7.71
CA ASN A 73 2.78 -13.79 7.53
C ASN A 73 4.00 -13.91 8.44
N THR A 74 5.05 -14.53 7.94
CA THR A 74 6.30 -14.70 8.69
C THR A 74 7.01 -13.36 8.91
N PRO A 75 8.01 -13.29 9.82
CA PRO A 75 8.86 -12.10 9.98
C PRO A 75 9.45 -11.61 8.66
N GLU A 76 9.88 -12.51 7.78
CA GLU A 76 10.45 -12.22 6.47
C GLU A 76 9.42 -11.55 5.55
N ASN A 77 8.18 -12.07 5.51
CA ASN A 77 7.09 -11.49 4.72
C ASN A 77 6.74 -10.08 5.23
N LEU A 78 6.61 -9.92 6.54
CA LEU A 78 6.30 -8.63 7.16
C LEU A 78 7.42 -7.61 6.92
N PHE A 79 8.67 -8.06 7.01
CA PHE A 79 9.84 -7.23 6.73
C PHE A 79 9.90 -6.82 5.26
N GLY A 80 9.70 -7.73 4.31
CA GLY A 80 9.73 -7.42 2.88
C GLY A 80 8.76 -6.30 2.49
N LEU A 81 7.53 -6.36 3.01
CA LEU A 81 6.51 -5.32 2.78
C LEU A 81 6.91 -3.99 3.44
N THR A 82 7.38 -4.05 4.69
CA THR A 82 7.77 -2.83 5.43
C THR A 82 9.02 -2.20 4.83
N ALA A 83 9.99 -3.00 4.40
CA ALA A 83 11.19 -2.52 3.73
C ALA A 83 10.86 -1.80 2.41
N ALA A 84 9.97 -2.37 1.59
CA ALA A 84 9.52 -1.73 0.35
C ALA A 84 8.90 -0.34 0.59
N PHE A 85 8.18 -0.18 1.70
CA PHE A 85 7.64 1.11 2.14
C PHE A 85 8.74 2.09 2.59
N CYS A 86 9.72 1.65 3.38
CA CYS A 86 10.60 2.55 4.12
C CYS A 86 12.04 2.66 3.57
N ILE A 87 12.42 1.87 2.58
CA ILE A 87 13.82 1.77 2.12
C ILE A 87 14.43 3.13 1.73
N GLY A 88 13.66 4.03 1.13
CA GLY A 88 14.11 5.37 0.78
C GLY A 88 14.54 6.25 1.96
N ARG A 89 14.22 5.86 3.20
CA ARG A 89 14.68 6.54 4.42
C ARG A 89 16.09 6.11 4.82
N PHE A 90 16.50 4.90 4.44
CA PHE A 90 17.75 4.27 4.85
C PHE A 90 18.78 4.21 3.74
N VAL A 91 18.40 4.45 2.50
CA VAL A 91 19.28 4.45 1.33
C VAL A 91 19.24 5.79 0.61
N ASP A 92 20.37 6.46 0.58
CA ASP A 92 20.58 7.66 -0.22
C ASP A 92 21.27 7.25 -1.54
N ARG A 93 20.50 7.28 -2.62
CA ARG A 93 20.96 6.88 -3.95
C ARG A 93 21.87 7.92 -4.61
N GLU A 94 21.79 9.19 -4.20
CA GLU A 94 22.64 10.27 -4.76
C GLU A 94 24.06 10.16 -4.22
N THR A 95 24.20 9.89 -2.92
CA THR A 95 25.50 9.75 -2.27
C THR A 95 26.03 8.31 -2.25
N GLY A 96 25.17 7.32 -2.55
CA GLY A 96 25.50 5.90 -2.48
C GLY A 96 25.73 5.42 -1.04
N THR A 97 25.06 6.03 -0.06
CA THR A 97 25.19 5.66 1.36
C THR A 97 23.93 4.99 1.88
N CYS A 98 24.10 4.17 2.92
CA CYS A 98 23.00 3.55 3.64
C CYS A 98 23.15 3.78 5.15
N ARG A 99 22.04 3.59 5.90
CA ARG A 99 21.93 3.80 7.35
C ARG A 99 21.17 2.68 8.03
N PHE A 100 21.49 1.43 7.69
CA PHE A 100 20.83 0.24 8.24
C PHE A 100 21.25 -0.06 9.69
N GLU A 101 22.35 0.55 10.17
CA GLU A 101 22.84 0.44 11.54
C GLU A 101 22.08 1.34 12.53
N THR A 102 21.10 2.11 12.06
CA THR A 102 20.33 3.02 12.93
C THR A 102 19.36 2.26 13.81
N GLN A 103 19.08 2.81 15.00
CA GLN A 103 18.11 2.22 15.92
C GLN A 103 16.73 2.11 15.27
N GLU A 104 16.31 3.09 14.46
CA GLU A 104 15.03 3.04 13.72
C GLU A 104 14.92 1.78 12.84
N PHE A 105 16.00 1.40 12.14
CA PHE A 105 16.00 0.19 11.31
C PHE A 105 15.99 -1.09 12.15
N ILE A 106 16.75 -1.10 13.24
CA ILE A 106 16.77 -2.21 14.20
C ILE A 106 15.38 -2.42 14.81
N ASP A 107 14.71 -1.35 15.22
CA ASP A 107 13.35 -1.40 15.79
C ASP A 107 12.34 -2.00 14.79
N ILE A 108 12.49 -1.72 13.49
CA ILE A 108 11.67 -2.33 12.43
C ILE A 108 11.92 -3.84 12.33
N LEU A 109 13.20 -4.26 12.34
CA LEU A 109 13.55 -5.69 12.33
C LEU A 109 13.00 -6.41 13.57
N ASP A 110 13.17 -5.82 14.75
CA ASP A 110 12.66 -6.36 16.01
C ASP A 110 11.13 -6.47 16.00
N TRP A 111 10.44 -5.45 15.49
CA TRP A 111 9.00 -5.48 15.32
C TRP A 111 8.57 -6.61 14.40
N CYS A 112 9.16 -6.74 13.22
CA CYS A 112 8.84 -7.83 12.29
C CYS A 112 9.05 -9.20 12.93
N LYS A 113 10.18 -9.38 13.66
CA LYS A 113 10.52 -10.63 14.37
C LYS A 113 9.50 -10.99 15.44
N ASN A 114 9.03 -9.98 16.19
CA ASN A 114 8.15 -10.21 17.35
C ASN A 114 6.66 -10.30 16.97
N TRP A 115 6.30 -9.80 15.79
CA TRP A 115 4.91 -9.76 15.30
C TRP A 115 4.63 -10.78 14.20
N GLY A 116 5.63 -11.16 13.42
CA GLY A 116 5.49 -12.14 12.35
C GLY A 116 5.00 -13.50 12.87
N GLY A 117 4.16 -14.15 12.08
CA GLY A 117 3.64 -15.49 12.33
C GLY A 117 4.71 -16.57 12.13
N ASP A 118 4.35 -17.81 12.41
CA ASP A 118 5.22 -18.97 12.31
C ASP A 118 5.21 -19.64 10.91
N GLY A 119 4.53 -19.06 9.94
CA GLY A 119 4.37 -19.58 8.59
C GLY A 119 3.33 -20.69 8.46
N SER A 120 2.59 -20.99 9.52
CA SER A 120 1.54 -22.02 9.47
C SER A 120 0.29 -21.51 8.74
N THR A 121 -0.49 -22.44 8.20
CA THR A 121 -1.81 -22.15 7.65
C THR A 121 -2.85 -22.72 8.62
N PRO A 122 -3.56 -21.86 9.34
CA PRO A 122 -4.56 -22.31 10.32
C PRO A 122 -5.77 -22.97 9.62
N GLU A 123 -6.41 -23.94 10.30
CA GLU A 123 -7.61 -24.63 9.78
C GLU A 123 -8.85 -23.71 9.71
N ALA A 124 -8.88 -22.65 10.52
CA ALA A 124 -9.95 -21.67 10.56
C ALA A 124 -9.36 -20.25 10.47
N PRO A 125 -10.12 -19.26 9.96
CA PRO A 125 -9.69 -17.86 9.97
C PRO A 125 -9.30 -17.38 11.37
N GLU A 126 -8.12 -16.77 11.48
CA GLU A 126 -7.65 -16.20 12.74
C GLU A 126 -8.22 -14.81 12.96
N LYS A 127 -8.54 -14.52 14.21
CA LYS A 127 -8.74 -13.13 14.67
C LYS A 127 -7.38 -12.50 14.88
N THR A 128 -7.15 -11.38 14.25
CA THR A 128 -5.84 -10.73 14.25
C THR A 128 -5.96 -9.27 14.67
N LEU A 129 -4.90 -8.76 15.26
CA LEU A 129 -4.80 -7.33 15.55
C LEU A 129 -4.59 -6.52 14.27
N MET A 130 -3.93 -7.11 13.27
CA MET A 130 -3.52 -6.42 12.05
C MET A 130 -3.73 -7.31 10.82
N LYS A 131 -4.25 -6.74 9.74
CA LYS A 131 -4.29 -7.33 8.41
C LYS A 131 -3.43 -6.53 7.44
N LEU A 132 -2.79 -7.21 6.52
CA LEU A 132 -2.10 -6.57 5.41
C LEU A 132 -3.12 -6.23 4.31
N GLY A 133 -3.14 -4.99 3.87
CA GLY A 133 -4.07 -4.51 2.86
C GLY A 133 -3.36 -4.19 1.54
N TRP A 134 -3.76 -4.87 0.45
CA TRP A 134 -3.30 -4.64 -0.92
C TRP A 134 -4.46 -4.23 -1.81
N ILE A 135 -4.81 -2.95 -1.76
CA ILE A 135 -6.01 -2.44 -2.42
C ILE A 135 -5.70 -2.15 -3.88
N SER A 136 -6.03 -3.09 -4.75
CA SER A 136 -5.80 -3.01 -6.21
C SER A 136 -7.08 -2.84 -7.03
N SER A 137 -8.25 -2.84 -6.41
CA SER A 137 -9.54 -2.64 -7.10
C SER A 137 -10.56 -2.04 -6.15
N LEU A 138 -11.59 -1.42 -6.69
CA LEU A 138 -12.71 -0.93 -5.89
C LEU A 138 -13.59 -2.06 -5.37
N SER A 139 -13.63 -3.23 -6.00
CA SER A 139 -14.34 -4.39 -5.47
C SER A 139 -13.79 -4.84 -4.12
N TRP A 140 -12.50 -4.56 -3.85
CA TRP A 140 -11.88 -4.79 -2.55
C TRP A 140 -12.56 -3.99 -1.42
N LEU A 141 -13.17 -2.84 -1.74
CA LEU A 141 -13.88 -2.00 -0.77
C LEU A 141 -15.34 -2.45 -0.56
N ALA A 142 -15.88 -3.24 -1.48
CA ALA A 142 -17.27 -3.69 -1.39
C ALA A 142 -17.48 -4.52 -0.12
N SER A 143 -18.50 -4.17 0.66
CA SER A 143 -18.83 -4.81 1.94
C SER A 143 -17.69 -4.85 2.96
N ARG A 144 -16.69 -3.94 2.86
CA ARG A 144 -15.49 -3.98 3.68
C ARG A 144 -15.78 -3.82 5.17
N GLU A 145 -16.71 -2.95 5.52
CA GLU A 145 -17.12 -2.76 6.92
C GLU A 145 -17.66 -4.06 7.55
N ASP A 146 -18.42 -4.86 6.78
CA ASP A 146 -18.96 -6.11 7.30
C ASP A 146 -17.89 -7.20 7.40
N ILE A 147 -17.02 -7.31 6.40
CA ILE A 147 -15.86 -8.22 6.43
C ILE A 147 -14.92 -7.86 7.59
N ALA A 148 -14.70 -6.58 7.83
CA ALA A 148 -13.85 -6.14 8.94
C ALA A 148 -14.44 -6.47 10.32
N LYS A 149 -15.76 -6.45 10.46
CA LYS A 149 -16.44 -6.92 11.68
C LYS A 149 -16.18 -8.40 11.96
N GLU A 150 -16.08 -9.22 10.92
CA GLU A 150 -15.70 -10.64 11.07
C GLU A 150 -14.24 -10.78 11.50
N TRP A 151 -13.32 -9.98 10.93
CA TRP A 151 -11.92 -9.99 11.29
C TRP A 151 -11.66 -9.52 12.71
N PHE A 152 -12.40 -8.50 13.17
CA PHE A 152 -12.13 -7.73 14.37
C PHE A 152 -13.24 -7.84 15.42
N ASP A 153 -13.95 -8.97 15.43
CA ASP A 153 -14.96 -9.33 16.45
C ASP A 153 -16.04 -8.25 16.67
N GLY A 154 -16.55 -7.71 15.57
CA GLY A 154 -17.59 -6.69 15.55
C GLY A 154 -17.05 -5.24 15.57
N ALA A 155 -15.76 -5.02 15.72
CA ALA A 155 -15.16 -3.70 15.53
C ALA A 155 -15.14 -3.31 14.05
N GLY A 156 -15.22 -2.00 13.78
CA GLY A 156 -14.92 -1.44 12.48
C GLY A 156 -13.41 -1.49 12.18
N TYR A 157 -12.99 -0.89 11.08
CA TYR A 157 -11.59 -0.89 10.67
C TYR A 157 -11.06 0.51 10.40
N THR A 158 -9.73 0.64 10.48
CA THR A 158 -8.95 1.81 10.09
C THR A 158 -7.81 1.38 9.19
N TYR A 159 -7.53 2.15 8.16
CA TYR A 159 -6.30 2.04 7.38
C TYR A 159 -5.17 2.73 8.15
N ALA A 160 -4.42 1.96 8.90
CA ALA A 160 -3.42 2.47 9.85
C ALA A 160 -2.14 2.96 9.17
N GLY A 161 -1.77 2.37 8.03
CA GLY A 161 -0.48 2.60 7.39
C GLY A 161 0.67 1.83 8.07
N TYR A 162 1.86 1.92 7.49
CA TYR A 162 3.05 1.26 8.04
C TYR A 162 3.67 2.08 9.16
N PRO A 163 4.20 1.45 10.23
CA PRO A 163 4.67 2.12 11.45
C PRO A 163 6.11 2.65 11.29
N VAL A 164 6.42 3.33 10.22
CA VAL A 164 7.76 3.83 9.91
C VAL A 164 7.73 5.35 9.71
N GLY A 165 8.63 6.05 10.36
CA GLY A 165 8.67 7.51 10.33
C GLY A 165 7.42 8.12 10.94
N SER A 166 6.69 8.92 10.17
CA SER A 166 5.40 9.49 10.55
C SER A 166 4.20 8.55 10.28
N GLY A 167 4.48 7.31 9.94
CA GLY A 167 3.46 6.39 9.45
C GLY A 167 2.95 6.74 8.05
N GLY A 168 2.05 5.93 7.53
CA GLY A 168 1.39 6.17 6.25
C GLY A 168 1.27 4.93 5.39
N SER A 169 0.65 5.13 4.23
CA SER A 169 0.44 4.08 3.23
C SER A 169 1.30 4.34 2.00
N ALA A 170 1.43 3.35 1.12
CA ALA A 170 2.23 3.45 -0.09
C ALA A 170 1.41 3.25 -1.37
N TYR A 171 1.80 3.93 -2.45
CA TYR A 171 1.41 3.54 -3.80
C TYR A 171 2.44 2.59 -4.38
N LEU A 172 1.97 1.50 -4.98
CA LEU A 172 2.72 0.73 -5.97
C LEU A 172 2.15 1.01 -7.36
N VAL A 173 2.96 1.51 -8.29
CA VAL A 173 2.54 1.70 -9.69
C VAL A 173 2.55 0.35 -10.40
N LEU A 174 1.35 -0.15 -10.74
CA LEU A 174 1.20 -1.44 -11.42
C LEU A 174 1.43 -1.31 -12.93
N THR A 175 0.94 -0.23 -13.51
CA THR A 175 1.08 0.02 -14.95
C THR A 175 1.42 1.47 -15.19
N SER A 176 2.45 1.71 -15.98
CA SER A 176 2.83 3.04 -16.43
C SER A 176 3.28 3.04 -17.89
N LEU A 177 3.18 4.18 -18.53
CA LEU A 177 3.64 4.40 -19.88
C LEU A 177 4.65 5.54 -19.96
N GLY A 178 5.70 5.35 -20.72
CA GLY A 178 6.68 6.37 -21.08
C GLY A 178 6.84 6.49 -22.60
N VAL A 179 7.31 7.63 -23.06
CA VAL A 179 7.62 7.85 -24.49
C VAL A 179 9.11 7.96 -24.64
N SER A 180 9.68 7.10 -25.49
CA SER A 180 11.09 7.14 -25.83
C SER A 180 11.48 8.50 -26.45
N THR A 181 12.66 9.00 -26.12
CA THR A 181 13.25 10.19 -26.75
C THR A 181 13.49 10.02 -28.25
N SER A 182 13.57 8.79 -28.74
CA SER A 182 13.69 8.44 -30.17
C SER A 182 12.36 8.32 -30.91
N CYS A 183 11.22 8.60 -30.24
CA CYS A 183 9.90 8.49 -30.85
C CYS A 183 9.74 9.42 -32.04
N GLN A 184 9.47 8.85 -33.23
CA GLN A 184 9.31 9.61 -34.48
C GLN A 184 7.88 10.15 -34.69
N ASN A 185 6.89 9.61 -33.95
CA ASN A 185 5.48 10.04 -34.03
C ASN A 185 4.97 10.51 -32.66
N LEU A 186 5.44 11.67 -32.24
CA LEU A 186 5.02 12.26 -30.95
C LEU A 186 3.52 12.57 -30.88
N ALA A 187 2.88 12.93 -32.01
CA ALA A 187 1.45 13.20 -32.04
C ALA A 187 0.63 11.93 -31.79
N GLY A 188 1.02 10.82 -32.43
CA GLY A 188 0.39 9.52 -32.18
C GLY A 188 0.64 9.00 -30.77
N ALA A 189 1.86 9.15 -30.25
CA ALA A 189 2.19 8.79 -28.87
C ALA A 189 1.34 9.57 -27.86
N LYS A 190 1.19 10.88 -28.04
CA LYS A 190 0.31 11.72 -27.20
C LYS A 190 -1.14 11.26 -27.22
N ALA A 191 -1.69 11.01 -28.40
CA ALA A 191 -3.08 10.55 -28.53
C ALA A 191 -3.28 9.19 -27.85
N PHE A 192 -2.32 8.27 -27.99
CA PHE A 192 -2.35 6.97 -27.33
C PHE A 192 -2.27 7.09 -25.81
N LEU A 193 -1.35 7.89 -25.29
CA LEU A 193 -1.24 8.13 -23.84
C LEU A 193 -2.53 8.74 -23.26
N ALA A 194 -3.10 9.74 -23.93
CA ALA A 194 -4.35 10.37 -23.51
C ALA A 194 -5.51 9.36 -23.51
N TYR A 195 -5.58 8.51 -24.54
CA TYR A 195 -6.57 7.43 -24.60
C TYR A 195 -6.41 6.45 -23.43
N CYS A 196 -5.20 5.93 -23.20
CA CYS A 196 -4.94 5.02 -22.08
C CYS A 196 -5.25 5.66 -20.74
N PHE A 197 -4.87 6.91 -20.52
CA PHE A 197 -5.09 7.60 -19.27
C PHE A 197 -6.56 7.88 -18.95
N SER A 198 -7.38 8.11 -19.96
CA SER A 198 -8.83 8.35 -19.84
C SER A 198 -9.66 7.06 -19.89
N GLY A 199 -9.06 5.94 -20.29
CA GLY A 199 -9.75 4.67 -20.47
C GLY A 199 -10.04 3.94 -19.14
N LYS A 200 -10.95 2.97 -19.22
CA LYS A 200 -11.16 2.02 -18.12
C LYS A 200 -9.93 1.11 -18.03
N GLN A 201 -9.47 0.90 -16.82
CA GLN A 201 -8.41 -0.05 -16.53
C GLN A 201 -9.03 -1.40 -16.13
N GLU A 202 -8.45 -2.49 -16.61
CA GLU A 202 -8.93 -3.84 -16.29
C GLU A 202 -8.36 -4.38 -14.99
N SER A 203 -7.21 -3.83 -14.56
CA SER A 203 -6.55 -4.22 -13.31
C SER A 203 -5.90 -3.01 -12.63
N GLY A 204 -5.96 -2.98 -11.31
CA GLY A 204 -5.45 -1.88 -10.51
C GLY A 204 -6.47 -0.74 -10.33
N LEU A 205 -6.23 0.08 -9.32
CA LEU A 205 -6.98 1.32 -9.13
C LEU A 205 -6.58 2.33 -10.21
N PRO A 206 -7.53 3.03 -10.86
CA PRO A 206 -7.19 4.08 -11.81
C PRO A 206 -6.33 5.17 -11.16
N ALA A 207 -5.17 5.45 -11.72
CA ALA A 207 -4.34 6.58 -11.27
C ALA A 207 -4.99 7.94 -11.61
N ASN A 208 -5.89 7.95 -12.60
CA ASN A 208 -6.68 9.11 -12.98
C ASN A 208 -7.83 9.32 -12.00
N ARG A 209 -7.80 10.46 -11.28
CA ARG A 209 -8.81 10.83 -10.26
C ARG A 209 -10.24 10.88 -10.80
N LYS A 210 -10.42 11.33 -12.05
CA LYS A 210 -11.75 11.36 -12.67
C LYS A 210 -12.25 9.95 -12.96
N ALA A 211 -11.43 9.08 -13.52
CA ALA A 211 -11.79 7.69 -13.78
C ALA A 211 -12.14 6.94 -12.49
N LEU A 212 -11.36 7.15 -11.41
CA LEU A 212 -11.65 6.58 -10.09
C LEU A 212 -13.03 7.03 -9.57
N ARG A 213 -13.35 8.33 -9.67
CA ARG A 213 -14.66 8.86 -9.23
C ARG A 213 -15.82 8.29 -10.05
N GLU A 214 -15.64 8.17 -11.36
CA GLU A 214 -16.64 7.57 -12.26
C GLU A 214 -16.87 6.10 -11.90
N GLU A 215 -15.82 5.37 -11.59
CA GLU A 215 -15.93 3.97 -11.19
C GLU A 215 -16.58 3.81 -9.81
N LEU A 216 -16.20 4.60 -8.80
CA LEU A 216 -16.87 4.67 -7.49
C LEU A 216 -18.37 4.93 -7.63
N ALA A 217 -18.77 5.84 -8.53
CA ALA A 217 -20.18 6.12 -8.78
C ALA A 217 -20.94 4.90 -9.34
N GLN A 218 -20.29 4.02 -10.13
CA GLN A 218 -20.92 2.78 -10.61
C GLN A 218 -21.17 1.78 -9.48
N TYR A 219 -20.22 1.62 -8.54
CA TYR A 219 -20.41 0.79 -7.35
C TYR A 219 -21.54 1.32 -6.47
N LYS A 220 -21.58 2.62 -6.20
CA LYS A 220 -22.64 3.26 -5.40
C LYS A 220 -24.04 3.14 -6.04
N ALA A 221 -24.10 3.12 -7.35
CA ALA A 221 -25.35 2.92 -8.09
C ALA A 221 -25.80 1.46 -8.19
N GLY A 222 -25.03 0.50 -7.65
CA GLY A 222 -25.30 -0.92 -7.78
C GLY A 222 -25.15 -1.47 -9.21
N ASN A 223 -24.35 -0.79 -10.04
CA ASN A 223 -24.14 -1.17 -11.44
C ASN A 223 -22.92 -2.11 -11.62
N ARG A 224 -22.34 -2.57 -10.53
CA ARG A 224 -21.21 -3.51 -10.54
C ARG A 224 -21.63 -4.82 -9.90
N THR A 225 -21.15 -5.90 -10.46
CA THR A 225 -21.34 -7.25 -9.93
C THR A 225 -20.00 -7.94 -9.80
N ASP A 226 -19.89 -8.81 -8.82
CA ASP A 226 -18.74 -9.71 -8.68
C ASP A 226 -18.74 -10.79 -9.77
N TRP A 227 -17.80 -11.72 -9.70
CA TRP A 227 -17.65 -12.83 -10.62
C TRP A 227 -18.87 -13.79 -10.61
N TYR A 228 -19.62 -13.85 -9.50
CA TYR A 228 -20.81 -14.70 -9.34
C TYR A 228 -22.10 -13.99 -9.73
N GLY A 229 -22.04 -12.70 -10.12
CA GLY A 229 -23.19 -11.89 -10.50
C GLY A 229 -23.91 -11.21 -9.32
N GLU A 230 -23.35 -11.29 -8.11
CA GLU A 230 -23.84 -10.56 -6.96
C GLU A 230 -23.50 -9.09 -7.05
N VAL A 231 -24.43 -8.22 -6.66
CA VAL A 231 -24.23 -6.76 -6.73
C VAL A 231 -23.20 -6.33 -5.69
N GLU A 232 -22.11 -5.74 -6.16
CA GLU A 232 -21.11 -5.10 -5.32
C GLU A 232 -21.51 -3.65 -5.03
N ASN A 233 -21.55 -3.28 -3.77
CA ASN A 233 -21.84 -1.92 -3.34
C ASN A 233 -20.77 -1.43 -2.36
N ILE A 234 -20.35 -0.16 -2.54
CA ILE A 234 -19.45 0.53 -1.62
C ILE A 234 -20.29 1.51 -0.81
N SER A 235 -20.28 1.34 0.50
CA SER A 235 -20.99 2.24 1.41
C SER A 235 -20.35 3.63 1.45
N GLU A 236 -21.10 4.64 1.89
CA GLU A 236 -20.53 5.99 2.10
C GLU A 236 -19.42 5.97 3.16
N ALA A 237 -19.50 5.10 4.15
CA ALA A 237 -18.46 4.94 5.17
C ALA A 237 -17.17 4.32 4.58
N ASP A 238 -17.29 3.27 3.76
CA ASP A 238 -16.14 2.66 3.10
C ASP A 238 -15.48 3.62 2.09
N GLU A 239 -16.30 4.38 1.33
CA GLU A 239 -15.78 5.43 0.44
C GLU A 239 -15.01 6.49 1.21
N ALA A 240 -15.56 6.99 2.32
CA ALA A 240 -14.91 8.02 3.15
C ALA A 240 -13.56 7.55 3.69
N LYS A 241 -13.50 6.34 4.25
CA LYS A 241 -12.26 5.72 4.72
C LYS A 241 -11.24 5.52 3.60
N PHE A 242 -11.71 5.12 2.41
CA PHE A 242 -10.82 4.96 1.25
C PHE A 242 -10.24 6.30 0.76
N LEU A 243 -11.04 7.36 0.74
CA LEU A 243 -10.54 8.69 0.38
C LEU A 243 -9.56 9.24 1.44
N GLU A 244 -9.79 8.94 2.71
CA GLU A 244 -8.84 9.23 3.78
C GLU A 244 -7.52 8.45 3.60
N LEU A 245 -7.60 7.15 3.29
CA LEU A 245 -6.45 6.32 2.93
C LEU A 245 -5.64 6.94 1.80
N LEU A 246 -6.28 7.31 0.67
CA LEU A 246 -5.58 7.92 -0.45
C LEU A 246 -4.86 9.23 -0.06
N SER A 247 -5.42 9.97 0.90
CA SER A 247 -4.83 11.20 1.43
C SER A 247 -3.67 10.95 2.41
N SER A 248 -3.60 9.75 2.98
CA SER A 248 -2.53 9.32 3.91
C SER A 248 -1.33 8.68 3.20
N VAL A 249 -1.39 8.51 1.88
CA VAL A 249 -0.26 7.93 1.14
C VAL A 249 0.89 8.93 1.08
N THR A 250 2.05 8.51 1.58
CA THR A 250 3.25 9.36 1.70
C THR A 250 4.44 8.84 0.91
N VAL A 251 4.36 7.62 0.39
CA VAL A 251 5.49 6.92 -0.23
C VAL A 251 5.06 6.27 -1.55
N LEU A 252 5.98 6.26 -2.49
CA LEU A 252 5.93 5.36 -3.65
C LEU A 252 6.74 4.12 -3.29
N GLU A 253 6.06 2.97 -3.24
CA GLU A 253 6.74 1.70 -3.02
C GLU A 253 7.69 1.39 -4.17
N GLY A 254 8.88 1.00 -3.85
CA GLY A 254 9.87 0.62 -4.84
C GLY A 254 11.22 0.29 -4.23
N MET A 255 11.64 -0.92 -4.44
CA MET A 255 12.97 -1.41 -4.12
C MET A 255 13.57 -2.03 -5.38
N ASP A 256 14.86 -1.81 -5.65
CA ASP A 256 15.48 -2.56 -6.72
C ASP A 256 15.77 -4.01 -6.27
N GLN A 257 15.69 -4.93 -7.22
CA GLN A 257 15.80 -6.36 -6.93
C GLN A 257 17.13 -6.74 -6.27
N ALA A 258 18.22 -6.04 -6.59
CA ALA A 258 19.52 -6.35 -6.00
C ALA A 258 19.57 -5.96 -4.52
N LEU A 259 19.00 -4.81 -4.18
CA LEU A 259 18.90 -4.35 -2.81
C LEU A 259 17.92 -5.22 -2.00
N GLU A 260 16.80 -5.60 -2.60
CA GLU A 260 15.82 -6.51 -1.99
C GLU A 260 16.47 -7.85 -1.63
N ASN A 261 17.21 -8.45 -2.56
CA ASN A 261 17.89 -9.72 -2.30
C ASN A 261 18.89 -9.62 -1.14
N ILE A 262 19.70 -8.56 -1.11
CA ILE A 262 20.68 -8.34 -0.03
C ILE A 262 19.97 -8.20 1.32
N LEU A 263 18.93 -7.37 1.38
CA LEU A 263 18.19 -7.13 2.63
C LEU A 263 17.46 -8.38 3.10
N SER A 264 16.89 -9.17 2.19
CA SER A 264 16.22 -10.42 2.54
C SER A 264 17.22 -11.44 3.10
N GLU A 265 18.36 -11.66 2.45
CA GLU A 265 19.38 -12.61 2.92
C GLU A 265 19.89 -12.26 4.33
N GLU A 266 20.18 -10.98 4.58
CA GLU A 266 20.68 -10.52 5.89
C GLU A 266 19.58 -10.57 6.97
N ALA A 267 18.35 -10.17 6.62
CA ALA A 267 17.21 -10.22 7.55
C ALA A 267 16.82 -11.67 7.90
N ASP A 268 16.87 -12.59 6.94
CA ASP A 268 16.61 -14.03 7.19
C ASP A 268 17.61 -14.60 8.21
N ALA A 269 18.89 -14.23 8.10
CA ALA A 269 19.91 -14.63 9.07
C ALA A 269 19.62 -14.09 10.49
N TYR A 270 19.12 -12.85 10.58
CA TYR A 270 18.68 -12.24 11.83
C TYR A 270 17.43 -12.92 12.42
N PHE A 271 16.40 -13.17 11.60
CA PHE A 271 15.17 -13.83 12.05
C PHE A 271 15.42 -15.27 12.49
N ALA A 272 16.31 -15.99 11.81
CA ALA A 272 16.76 -17.32 12.21
C ALA A 272 17.66 -17.32 13.47
N GLY A 273 18.05 -16.16 14.02
CA GLY A 273 18.96 -16.06 15.16
C GLY A 273 20.42 -16.39 14.85
N ALA A 274 20.79 -16.43 13.56
CA ALA A 274 22.17 -16.69 13.12
C ALA A 274 23.03 -15.42 13.08
N ALA A 275 22.40 -14.23 13.05
CA ALA A 275 23.05 -12.93 13.09
C ALA A 275 22.41 -12.02 14.12
N THR A 276 23.09 -10.92 14.46
CA THR A 276 22.55 -9.80 15.25
C THR A 276 22.00 -8.74 14.30
N ALA A 277 21.12 -7.87 14.79
CA ALA A 277 20.61 -6.74 14.02
C ALA A 277 21.65 -5.64 13.72
N GLN A 278 22.90 -5.81 14.20
CA GLN A 278 24.05 -4.91 14.02
C GLN A 278 25.11 -5.53 13.14
#